data_5c40b13bac8a25c261a7254b9b583d43
#
_entry.id   5c40b13bac8a25c261a7254b9b583d43
#
_cell.length_a   1.000
_cell.length_b   1.000
_cell.length_c   1.000
_cell.angle_alpha   90.00
_cell.angle_beta   90.00
_cell.angle_gamma   90.00
#
_symmetry.space_group_name_H-M   'P 1'
#
loop_
_entity.id
_entity.type
_entity.pdbx_description
1 polymer ?
#
loop_
_entity_poly.entity_id
_entity_poly.type
_entity_poly.pdbx_seq_one_letter_code
_entity_poly.pdbx_strand_id
1 'polypeptide(L)'
;MTLTQAHPTPASKLNARPVTLGVIVGNRGFFPDHLALSGRHTILEVLEKAGIQAVIPAEEATNVGSVESLAEARLCAEYFQEHRREIDGILVTLPNFGDERAIANTLRLADLQVPVLVHAFPDDPANMGLTDRRDSFCGKMSCCNNLNQYGIRFTLTSQHTMDPQGEEFLADLQRFSAICRITRGIKTARLGMMGARPEAFKTVRFSEKLLDQAGISVETIDLSEVFGRIERLNDDDALVKEKLSAVQSYGQTSNVPATALSRMAKFGVVLDGWMAENELDATAIQCWTSMQEYFGIVPCTLMSMSSNSLNPSACETDIMGALVMLALQLASGKPSALVDWNNNYGDDPDKGVVFHCSNLPKEVFIDEIPVIDYQEIIAGSLGKESSFGAIYGRISEDPFTYLRISTDDFAGKIKAYVGEGRFTNDPIQTFGGYGVVRVPRFQELLAYICKNGYEHHVTVNQAQVAAAVDEALNTYLDWPTHHHR
;
A
#
# COMPACT_ATOMS: atom_id res chain seq x y z
N MET A 1 -27.35 -11.47 15.51
CA MET A 1 -26.24 -12.39 15.21
C MET A 1 -25.38 -12.51 16.45
N THR A 2 -25.09 -13.71 16.91
CA THR A 2 -24.31 -13.98 18.12
C THR A 2 -22.82 -13.86 17.74
N LEU A 3 -22.09 -12.93 18.36
CA LEU A 3 -20.62 -12.81 18.30
C LEU A 3 -19.99 -14.02 19.02
N THR A 4 -19.90 -15.18 18.38
CA THR A 4 -19.53 -16.43 19.06
C THR A 4 -18.18 -17.03 18.61
N GLN A 5 -17.37 -16.33 17.79
CA GLN A 5 -16.01 -16.79 17.47
C GLN A 5 -15.04 -15.61 17.52
N ALA A 6 -13.94 -15.79 18.28
CA ALA A 6 -12.76 -14.94 18.17
C ALA A 6 -12.19 -15.14 16.75
N HIS A 7 -12.44 -14.17 15.88
CA HIS A 7 -11.66 -14.06 14.68
C HIS A 7 -10.44 -13.22 15.06
N PRO A 8 -9.19 -13.77 15.00
CA PRO A 8 -8.03 -12.91 15.03
C PRO A 8 -8.24 -11.90 13.89
N THR A 9 -7.99 -10.61 14.16
CA THR A 9 -8.02 -9.57 13.13
C THR A 9 -7.15 -10.09 11.98
N PRO A 10 -7.71 -10.47 10.83
CA PRO A 10 -6.88 -11.03 9.77
C PRO A 10 -5.95 -9.91 9.32
N ALA A 11 -4.66 -10.13 9.40
CA ALA A 11 -3.71 -9.33 8.61
C ALA A 11 -4.31 -9.23 7.21
N SER A 12 -4.39 -8.00 6.66
CA SER A 12 -5.09 -7.75 5.40
C SER A 12 -4.84 -8.90 4.42
N LYS A 13 -5.89 -9.56 3.96
CA LYS A 13 -5.82 -10.68 3.01
C LYS A 13 -4.98 -10.31 1.77
N LEU A 14 -4.86 -9.00 1.50
CA LEU A 14 -4.11 -8.43 0.38
C LEU A 14 -2.59 -8.57 0.52
N ASN A 15 -2.05 -8.59 1.75
CA ASN A 15 -0.62 -8.78 2.01
C ASN A 15 -0.22 -10.25 2.25
N ALA A 16 -1.19 -11.15 2.44
CA ALA A 16 -0.92 -12.49 2.94
C ALA A 16 -0.43 -13.48 1.86
N ARG A 17 -0.57 -13.19 0.57
CA ARG A 17 -0.14 -14.09 -0.49
C ARG A 17 1.07 -13.57 -1.27
N PRO A 18 1.99 -14.46 -1.70
CA PRO A 18 3.05 -14.10 -2.64
C PRO A 18 2.48 -13.48 -3.92
N VAL A 19 3.27 -12.62 -4.55
CA VAL A 19 2.94 -12.09 -5.89
C VAL A 19 3.08 -13.23 -6.90
N THR A 20 2.12 -13.32 -7.80
CA THR A 20 2.09 -14.30 -8.89
C THR A 20 2.23 -13.56 -10.22
N LEU A 21 3.21 -13.92 -11.03
CA LEU A 21 3.44 -13.33 -12.34
C LEU A 21 3.11 -14.33 -13.46
N GLY A 22 2.28 -13.87 -14.44
CA GLY A 22 2.25 -14.52 -15.75
C GLY A 22 3.59 -14.27 -16.46
N VAL A 23 4.21 -15.30 -17.02
CA VAL A 23 5.51 -15.16 -17.68
C VAL A 23 5.36 -15.40 -19.18
N ILE A 24 5.80 -14.43 -19.99
CA ILE A 24 5.89 -14.52 -21.44
C ILE A 24 7.36 -14.53 -21.83
N VAL A 25 7.81 -15.62 -22.44
CA VAL A 25 9.16 -15.75 -23.00
C VAL A 25 9.08 -15.45 -24.50
N GLY A 26 9.60 -14.31 -24.93
CA GLY A 26 9.62 -13.95 -26.35
C GLY A 26 10.70 -14.71 -27.12
N ASN A 27 10.31 -15.29 -28.27
CA ASN A 27 11.25 -15.88 -29.23
C ASN A 27 10.94 -15.37 -30.64
N ARG A 28 11.89 -15.47 -31.55
CA ARG A 28 11.70 -15.16 -32.96
C ARG A 28 12.31 -16.28 -33.81
N GLY A 29 11.50 -16.89 -34.68
CA GLY A 29 11.74 -18.16 -35.35
C GLY A 29 13.00 -18.34 -36.18
N PHE A 30 13.85 -17.33 -36.32
CA PHE A 30 15.19 -17.46 -36.94
C PHE A 30 16.34 -17.11 -35.97
N PHE A 31 16.03 -16.88 -34.69
CA PHE A 31 17.02 -16.81 -33.61
C PHE A 31 17.20 -18.19 -32.97
N PRO A 32 18.30 -18.44 -32.27
CA PRO A 32 18.56 -19.75 -31.66
C PRO A 32 17.57 -20.06 -30.53
N ASP A 33 16.78 -21.11 -30.68
CA ASP A 33 15.79 -21.57 -29.72
C ASP A 33 16.37 -21.90 -28.33
N HIS A 34 17.63 -22.39 -28.29
CA HIS A 34 18.27 -22.70 -27.03
C HIS A 34 18.46 -21.48 -26.12
N LEU A 35 18.56 -20.27 -26.69
CA LEU A 35 18.60 -19.02 -25.92
C LEU A 35 17.25 -18.72 -25.25
N ALA A 36 16.14 -18.99 -25.95
CA ALA A 36 14.79 -18.88 -25.37
C ALA A 36 14.57 -19.90 -24.26
N LEU A 37 14.96 -21.16 -24.48
CA LEU A 37 14.84 -22.22 -23.51
C LEU A 37 15.67 -21.97 -22.25
N SER A 38 16.96 -21.66 -22.41
CA SER A 38 17.84 -21.35 -21.28
C SER A 38 17.38 -20.10 -20.51
N GLY A 39 16.93 -19.06 -21.22
CA GLY A 39 16.38 -17.86 -20.62
C GLY A 39 15.10 -18.12 -19.81
N ARG A 40 14.20 -18.99 -20.34
CA ARG A 40 13.02 -19.47 -19.61
C ARG A 40 13.42 -20.11 -18.26
N HIS A 41 14.33 -21.05 -18.27
CA HIS A 41 14.76 -21.74 -17.06
C HIS A 41 15.39 -20.76 -16.06
N THR A 42 16.29 -19.89 -16.52
CA THR A 42 16.93 -18.88 -15.67
C THR A 42 15.89 -17.96 -14.99
N ILE A 43 14.90 -17.46 -15.73
CA ILE A 43 13.86 -16.58 -15.16
C ILE A 43 13.02 -17.31 -14.12
N LEU A 44 12.62 -18.57 -14.38
CA LEU A 44 11.82 -19.34 -13.42
C LEU A 44 12.60 -19.60 -12.12
N GLU A 45 13.88 -19.92 -12.21
CA GLU A 45 14.75 -20.08 -11.03
C GLU A 45 14.88 -18.76 -10.23
N VAL A 46 15.00 -17.62 -10.91
CA VAL A 46 15.11 -16.32 -10.26
C VAL A 46 13.81 -15.94 -9.57
N LEU A 47 12.65 -16.17 -10.20
CA LEU A 47 11.35 -15.91 -9.58
C LEU A 47 11.14 -16.80 -8.35
N GLU A 48 11.47 -18.09 -8.42
CA GLU A 48 11.39 -19.00 -7.28
C GLU A 48 12.25 -18.52 -6.11
N LYS A 49 13.53 -18.16 -6.37
CA LYS A 49 14.45 -17.61 -5.34
C LYS A 49 13.95 -16.30 -4.76
N ALA A 50 13.23 -15.48 -5.54
CA ALA A 50 12.61 -14.24 -5.09
C ALA A 50 11.28 -14.45 -4.33
N GLY A 51 10.78 -15.69 -4.20
CA GLY A 51 9.49 -16.00 -3.57
C GLY A 51 8.28 -15.54 -4.41
N ILE A 52 8.47 -15.37 -5.71
CA ILE A 52 7.44 -14.96 -6.67
C ILE A 52 6.93 -16.21 -7.40
N GLN A 53 5.61 -16.40 -7.40
CA GLN A 53 4.99 -17.51 -8.14
C GLN A 53 4.92 -17.20 -9.64
N ALA A 54 5.15 -18.21 -10.47
CA ALA A 54 5.10 -18.08 -11.92
C ALA A 54 3.92 -18.88 -12.51
N VAL A 55 3.13 -18.24 -13.35
CA VAL A 55 2.10 -18.86 -14.20
C VAL A 55 2.60 -18.79 -15.64
N ILE A 56 2.92 -19.95 -16.22
CA ILE A 56 3.49 -20.07 -17.56
C ILE A 56 3.03 -21.40 -18.17
N PRO A 57 2.66 -21.48 -19.49
CA PRO A 57 2.35 -22.73 -20.15
C PRO A 57 3.50 -23.73 -20.05
N ALA A 58 3.20 -25.02 -20.14
CA ALA A 58 4.23 -26.07 -20.16
C ALA A 58 5.21 -25.84 -21.33
N GLU A 59 6.45 -26.30 -21.18
CA GLU A 59 7.51 -26.10 -22.17
C GLU A 59 7.15 -26.71 -23.53
N GLU A 60 6.46 -27.83 -23.53
CA GLU A 60 6.06 -28.56 -24.71
C GLU A 60 4.78 -28.00 -25.38
N ALA A 61 4.10 -27.04 -24.74
CA ALA A 61 2.87 -26.47 -25.25
C ALA A 61 3.09 -25.56 -26.48
N THR A 62 4.29 -25.00 -26.59
CA THR A 62 4.72 -24.14 -27.69
C THR A 62 6.17 -24.46 -28.09
N ASN A 63 6.75 -23.75 -29.06
CA ASN A 63 8.16 -23.94 -29.36
C ASN A 63 9.02 -23.52 -28.16
N VAL A 64 9.68 -24.48 -27.51
CA VAL A 64 10.51 -24.33 -26.30
C VAL A 64 9.84 -23.54 -25.17
N GLY A 65 8.51 -23.61 -25.07
CA GLY A 65 7.74 -22.86 -24.08
C GLY A 65 7.78 -21.33 -24.25
N SER A 66 8.06 -20.86 -25.47
CA SER A 66 8.13 -19.44 -25.85
C SER A 66 6.92 -19.01 -26.69
N VAL A 67 6.87 -17.74 -27.06
CA VAL A 67 5.80 -17.16 -27.91
C VAL A 67 6.42 -16.47 -29.11
N GLU A 68 6.15 -16.98 -30.34
CA GLU A 68 6.68 -16.44 -31.58
C GLU A 68 5.65 -16.35 -32.72
N SER A 69 4.45 -16.91 -32.50
CA SER A 69 3.37 -16.95 -33.47
C SER A 69 2.02 -16.52 -32.89
N LEU A 70 1.05 -16.20 -33.75
CA LEU A 70 -0.31 -15.90 -33.31
C LEU A 70 -1.00 -17.11 -32.66
N ALA A 71 -0.68 -18.33 -33.10
CA ALA A 71 -1.24 -19.56 -32.52
C ALA A 71 -0.78 -19.74 -31.08
N GLU A 72 0.52 -19.56 -30.81
CA GLU A 72 1.10 -19.63 -29.48
C GLU A 72 0.65 -18.47 -28.59
N ALA A 73 0.49 -17.27 -29.17
CA ALA A 73 -0.08 -16.11 -28.45
C ALA A 73 -1.51 -16.40 -27.94
N ARG A 74 -2.35 -17.08 -28.74
CA ARG A 74 -3.69 -17.49 -28.32
C ARG A 74 -3.64 -18.52 -27.19
N LEU A 75 -2.81 -19.56 -27.35
CA LEU A 75 -2.65 -20.59 -26.32
C LEU A 75 -2.21 -19.98 -24.99
N CYS A 76 -1.18 -19.14 -25.01
CA CYS A 76 -0.67 -18.48 -23.81
C CYS A 76 -1.73 -17.53 -23.18
N ALA A 77 -2.48 -16.80 -24.00
CA ALA A 77 -3.54 -15.92 -23.55
C ALA A 77 -4.70 -16.70 -22.90
N GLU A 78 -5.14 -17.82 -23.51
CA GLU A 78 -6.17 -18.70 -22.94
C GLU A 78 -5.71 -19.27 -21.60
N TYR A 79 -4.47 -19.74 -21.51
CA TYR A 79 -3.88 -20.21 -20.26
C TYR A 79 -3.87 -19.11 -19.17
N PHE A 80 -3.53 -17.87 -19.51
CA PHE A 80 -3.58 -16.75 -18.56
C PHE A 80 -5.02 -16.39 -18.15
N GLN A 81 -6.00 -16.52 -19.04
CA GLN A 81 -7.41 -16.30 -18.70
C GLN A 81 -7.94 -17.33 -17.70
N GLU A 82 -7.52 -18.60 -17.83
CA GLU A 82 -7.86 -19.67 -16.87
C GLU A 82 -7.31 -19.34 -15.46
N HIS A 83 -6.10 -18.74 -15.39
CA HIS A 83 -5.42 -18.36 -14.14
C HIS A 83 -5.61 -16.88 -13.74
N ARG A 84 -6.54 -16.15 -14.36
CA ARG A 84 -6.71 -14.70 -14.21
C ARG A 84 -6.86 -14.21 -12.77
N ARG A 85 -7.39 -15.03 -11.85
CA ARG A 85 -7.59 -14.69 -10.44
C ARG A 85 -6.30 -14.80 -9.61
N GLU A 86 -5.32 -15.48 -10.14
CA GLU A 86 -4.04 -15.73 -9.48
C GLU A 86 -2.99 -14.70 -9.90
N ILE A 87 -3.02 -14.26 -11.17
CA ILE A 87 -2.00 -13.39 -11.78
C ILE A 87 -2.17 -11.95 -11.31
N ASP A 88 -1.11 -11.42 -10.70
CA ASP A 88 -1.01 -10.05 -10.20
C ASP A 88 -0.31 -9.10 -11.17
N GLY A 89 0.51 -9.64 -12.05
CA GLY A 89 1.26 -8.91 -13.06
C GLY A 89 1.81 -9.86 -14.13
N ILE A 90 2.38 -9.32 -15.19
CA ILE A 90 3.01 -10.11 -16.25
C ILE A 90 4.48 -9.69 -16.38
N LEU A 91 5.37 -10.67 -16.44
CA LEU A 91 6.76 -10.52 -16.84
C LEU A 91 6.91 -10.93 -18.29
N VAL A 92 7.22 -9.98 -19.17
CA VAL A 92 7.72 -10.26 -20.51
C VAL A 92 9.24 -10.32 -20.44
N THR A 93 9.83 -11.44 -20.81
CA THR A 93 11.28 -11.60 -20.89
C THR A 93 11.73 -11.92 -22.30
N LEU A 94 12.80 -11.28 -22.74
CA LEU A 94 13.37 -11.39 -24.06
C LEU A 94 14.77 -12.01 -24.00
N PRO A 95 14.89 -13.36 -24.05
CA PRO A 95 16.18 -14.05 -24.12
C PRO A 95 16.89 -13.86 -25.47
N ASN A 96 16.14 -13.57 -26.52
CA ASN A 96 16.62 -13.09 -27.81
C ASN A 96 15.72 -11.94 -28.30
N PHE A 97 15.75 -11.56 -29.57
CA PHE A 97 14.99 -10.43 -30.11
C PHE A 97 13.50 -10.49 -29.77
N GLY A 98 12.89 -11.69 -29.79
CA GLY A 98 11.47 -11.91 -29.56
C GLY A 98 10.57 -11.50 -30.75
N ASP A 99 9.37 -12.08 -30.85
CA ASP A 99 8.34 -11.62 -31.79
C ASP A 99 7.40 -10.63 -31.10
N GLU A 100 7.54 -9.35 -31.39
CA GLU A 100 6.77 -8.26 -30.80
C GLU A 100 5.27 -8.39 -31.01
N ARG A 101 4.83 -8.97 -32.14
CA ARG A 101 3.40 -9.20 -32.45
C ARG A 101 2.82 -10.32 -31.60
N ALA A 102 3.58 -11.41 -31.41
CA ALA A 102 3.13 -12.53 -30.59
C ALA A 102 2.98 -12.09 -29.12
N ILE A 103 3.96 -11.34 -28.59
CA ILE A 103 3.92 -10.80 -27.23
C ILE A 103 2.72 -9.85 -27.05
N ALA A 104 2.57 -8.86 -27.94
CA ALA A 104 1.48 -7.89 -27.86
C ALA A 104 0.10 -8.55 -28.02
N ASN A 105 -0.03 -9.55 -28.92
CA ASN A 105 -1.26 -10.32 -29.06
C ASN A 105 -1.57 -11.17 -27.84
N THR A 106 -0.57 -11.78 -27.19
CA THR A 106 -0.78 -12.53 -25.93
C THR A 106 -1.41 -11.61 -24.88
N LEU A 107 -0.81 -10.44 -24.63
CA LEU A 107 -1.30 -9.48 -23.64
C LEU A 107 -2.70 -8.96 -24.00
N ARG A 108 -2.94 -8.59 -25.27
CA ARG A 108 -4.23 -8.10 -25.73
C ARG A 108 -5.34 -9.15 -25.63
N LEU A 109 -5.05 -10.42 -25.97
CA LEU A 109 -6.03 -11.50 -25.94
C LEU A 109 -6.29 -11.99 -24.51
N ALA A 110 -5.27 -11.99 -23.65
CA ALA A 110 -5.43 -12.30 -22.22
C ALA A 110 -6.28 -11.25 -21.48
N ASP A 111 -6.14 -9.97 -21.84
CA ASP A 111 -6.92 -8.83 -21.29
C ASP A 111 -7.05 -8.84 -19.76
N LEU A 112 -5.95 -9.06 -19.06
CA LEU A 112 -5.95 -9.18 -17.58
C LEU A 112 -6.00 -7.84 -16.86
N GLN A 113 -5.64 -6.73 -17.52
CA GLN A 113 -5.58 -5.38 -16.95
C GLN A 113 -4.68 -5.29 -15.69
N VAL A 114 -3.57 -6.03 -15.71
CA VAL A 114 -2.54 -6.07 -14.66
C VAL A 114 -1.24 -5.38 -15.11
N PRO A 115 -0.35 -4.98 -14.20
CA PRO A 115 0.97 -4.45 -14.54
C PRO A 115 1.80 -5.40 -15.41
N VAL A 116 2.60 -4.83 -16.31
CA VAL A 116 3.50 -5.58 -17.22
C VAL A 116 4.92 -5.08 -17.04
N LEU A 117 5.86 -5.96 -16.72
CA LEU A 117 7.31 -5.66 -16.69
C LEU A 117 7.97 -6.20 -17.95
N VAL A 118 8.77 -5.38 -18.64
CA VAL A 118 9.52 -5.81 -19.82
C VAL A 118 11.01 -5.89 -19.50
N HIS A 119 11.54 -7.10 -19.53
CA HIS A 119 12.95 -7.44 -19.33
C HIS A 119 13.58 -7.97 -20.62
N ALA A 120 14.89 -7.74 -20.81
CA ALA A 120 15.67 -8.30 -21.88
C ALA A 120 17.07 -8.71 -21.40
N PHE A 121 17.57 -9.83 -21.90
CA PHE A 121 18.92 -10.34 -21.59
C PHE A 121 19.97 -9.52 -22.33
N PRO A 122 21.18 -9.32 -21.77
CA PRO A 122 22.31 -8.70 -22.47
C PRO A 122 22.95 -9.69 -23.42
N ASP A 123 23.53 -9.17 -24.50
CA ASP A 123 24.50 -9.93 -25.31
C ASP A 123 25.84 -10.00 -24.59
N ASP A 124 26.60 -11.05 -24.80
CA ASP A 124 28.00 -11.14 -24.44
C ASP A 124 28.85 -10.60 -25.61
N PRO A 125 29.53 -9.43 -25.44
CA PRO A 125 30.33 -8.84 -26.52
C PRO A 125 31.47 -9.74 -27.05
N ALA A 126 31.89 -10.72 -26.26
CA ALA A 126 32.90 -11.70 -26.67
C ALA A 126 32.30 -12.88 -27.48
N ASN A 127 30.97 -13.03 -27.49
CA ASN A 127 30.30 -14.18 -28.08
C ASN A 127 29.01 -13.77 -28.84
N MET A 128 29.14 -12.93 -29.86
CA MET A 128 28.04 -12.43 -30.69
C MET A 128 27.96 -13.11 -32.06
N GLY A 129 28.31 -14.39 -32.15
CA GLY A 129 28.17 -15.19 -33.36
C GLY A 129 26.72 -15.60 -33.62
N LEU A 130 26.44 -16.22 -34.79
CA LEU A 130 25.10 -16.59 -35.21
C LEU A 130 24.35 -17.53 -34.24
N THR A 131 25.09 -18.32 -33.47
CA THR A 131 24.53 -19.30 -32.53
C THR A 131 24.23 -18.71 -31.14
N ASP A 132 24.83 -17.55 -30.80
CA ASP A 132 24.82 -17.03 -29.43
C ASP A 132 24.29 -15.61 -29.32
N ARG A 133 24.10 -14.96 -30.48
CA ARG A 133 23.61 -13.59 -30.59
C ARG A 133 22.14 -13.50 -30.19
N ARG A 134 21.85 -12.63 -29.22
CA ARG A 134 20.51 -12.40 -28.70
C ARG A 134 19.76 -11.28 -29.41
N ASP A 135 20.40 -10.14 -29.67
CA ASP A 135 19.78 -8.91 -30.16
C ASP A 135 18.58 -8.45 -29.34
N SER A 136 18.52 -8.87 -28.08
CA SER A 136 17.42 -8.51 -27.15
C SER A 136 17.33 -7.02 -26.88
N PHE A 137 18.44 -6.31 -26.99
CA PHE A 137 18.50 -4.85 -26.90
C PHE A 137 17.55 -4.18 -27.89
N CYS A 138 17.66 -4.52 -29.17
CA CYS A 138 16.75 -4.06 -30.22
C CYS A 138 15.34 -4.62 -30.04
N GLY A 139 15.26 -5.90 -29.65
CA GLY A 139 14.01 -6.60 -29.41
C GLY A 139 13.13 -5.94 -28.36
N LYS A 140 13.73 -5.47 -27.27
CA LYS A 140 12.99 -4.73 -26.22
C LYS A 140 12.40 -3.43 -26.75
N MET A 141 13.13 -2.67 -27.59
CA MET A 141 12.60 -1.46 -28.22
C MET A 141 11.42 -1.78 -29.15
N SER A 142 11.53 -2.85 -29.99
CA SER A 142 10.45 -3.29 -30.87
C SER A 142 9.23 -3.77 -30.06
N CYS A 143 9.44 -4.55 -29.02
CA CYS A 143 8.38 -5.00 -28.13
C CYS A 143 7.64 -3.80 -27.51
N CYS A 144 8.35 -2.88 -26.86
CA CYS A 144 7.75 -1.70 -26.23
C CYS A 144 7.03 -0.80 -27.24
N ASN A 145 7.57 -0.66 -28.46
CA ASN A 145 6.91 0.09 -29.55
C ASN A 145 5.54 -0.55 -29.89
N ASN A 146 5.48 -1.89 -30.03
CA ASN A 146 4.23 -2.57 -30.29
C ASN A 146 3.25 -2.45 -29.14
N LEU A 147 3.69 -2.61 -27.88
CA LEU A 147 2.84 -2.43 -26.71
C LEU A 147 2.19 -1.04 -26.70
N ASN A 148 2.96 0.02 -27.00
CA ASN A 148 2.42 1.38 -27.14
C ASN A 148 1.37 1.48 -28.26
N GLN A 149 1.59 0.85 -29.43
CA GLN A 149 0.62 0.86 -30.52
C GLN A 149 -0.70 0.17 -30.16
N TYR A 150 -0.68 -0.79 -29.23
CA TYR A 150 -1.86 -1.45 -28.71
C TYR A 150 -2.45 -0.78 -27.46
N GLY A 151 -1.85 0.32 -26.98
CA GLY A 151 -2.28 1.01 -25.76
C GLY A 151 -2.04 0.20 -24.49
N ILE A 152 -1.14 -0.78 -24.53
CA ILE A 152 -0.76 -1.60 -23.38
C ILE A 152 0.30 -0.85 -22.56
N ARG A 153 0.01 -0.62 -21.28
CA ARG A 153 0.93 0.02 -20.34
C ARG A 153 1.96 -0.98 -19.84
N PHE A 154 3.18 -0.52 -19.62
CA PHE A 154 4.25 -1.37 -19.11
C PHE A 154 5.26 -0.60 -18.28
N THR A 155 5.96 -1.33 -17.43
CA THR A 155 7.10 -0.92 -16.62
C THR A 155 8.38 -1.41 -17.27
N LEU A 156 9.46 -0.64 -17.15
CA LEU A 156 10.80 -1.02 -17.63
C LEU A 156 11.68 -1.43 -16.45
N THR A 157 12.63 -2.32 -16.73
CA THR A 157 13.75 -2.59 -15.83
C THR A 157 14.67 -1.35 -15.76
N SER A 158 15.39 -1.19 -14.65
CA SER A 158 16.29 -0.05 -14.38
C SER A 158 17.38 0.12 -15.42
N GLN A 159 17.88 -0.98 -15.98
CA GLN A 159 18.76 -0.99 -17.14
C GLN A 159 18.02 -1.55 -18.36
N HIS A 160 18.42 -1.14 -19.56
CA HIS A 160 17.73 -1.54 -20.79
C HIS A 160 17.79 -3.06 -21.01
N THR A 161 18.98 -3.65 -20.91
CA THR A 161 19.22 -5.09 -20.82
C THR A 161 19.99 -5.40 -19.55
N MET A 162 19.71 -6.51 -18.91
CA MET A 162 20.37 -6.91 -17.67
C MET A 162 20.33 -8.42 -17.43
N ASP A 163 21.36 -8.91 -16.75
CA ASP A 163 21.38 -10.29 -16.31
C ASP A 163 20.28 -10.51 -15.26
N PRO A 164 19.35 -11.45 -15.49
CA PRO A 164 18.30 -11.71 -14.52
C PRO A 164 18.79 -12.31 -13.19
N GLN A 165 20.02 -12.82 -13.14
CA GLN A 165 20.63 -13.34 -11.91
C GLN A 165 21.30 -12.24 -11.07
N GLY A 166 21.39 -11.00 -11.58
CA GLY A 166 21.99 -9.85 -10.89
C GLY A 166 21.11 -9.26 -9.79
N GLU A 167 21.74 -8.58 -8.83
CA GLU A 167 21.05 -7.91 -7.72
C GLU A 167 20.11 -6.78 -8.21
N GLU A 168 20.47 -6.09 -9.29
CA GLU A 168 19.66 -5.03 -9.89
C GLU A 168 18.33 -5.57 -10.41
N PHE A 169 18.32 -6.75 -11.03
CA PHE A 169 17.06 -7.36 -11.48
C PHE A 169 16.20 -7.81 -10.31
N LEU A 170 16.82 -8.33 -9.24
CA LEU A 170 16.09 -8.65 -8.01
C LEU A 170 15.43 -7.40 -7.41
N ALA A 171 16.13 -6.26 -7.39
CA ALA A 171 15.56 -4.98 -6.95
C ALA A 171 14.40 -4.53 -7.85
N ASP A 172 14.51 -4.68 -9.17
CA ASP A 172 13.42 -4.40 -10.11
C ASP A 172 12.22 -5.32 -9.90
N LEU A 173 12.42 -6.60 -9.62
CA LEU A 173 11.35 -7.55 -9.29
C LEU A 173 10.65 -7.18 -7.97
N GLN A 174 11.39 -6.74 -6.95
CA GLN A 174 10.82 -6.27 -5.68
C GLN A 174 9.98 -5.01 -5.89
N ARG A 175 10.49 -4.02 -6.67
CA ARG A 175 9.77 -2.81 -7.06
C ARG A 175 8.50 -3.17 -7.85
N PHE A 176 8.60 -4.05 -8.84
CA PHE A 176 7.46 -4.48 -9.64
C PHE A 176 6.43 -5.24 -8.82
N SER A 177 6.87 -6.07 -7.89
CA SER A 177 5.98 -6.75 -6.93
C SER A 177 5.19 -5.75 -6.08
N ALA A 178 5.82 -4.65 -5.66
CA ALA A 178 5.13 -3.56 -4.96
C ALA A 178 4.07 -2.90 -5.86
N ILE A 179 4.39 -2.61 -7.13
CA ILE A 179 3.44 -2.08 -8.12
C ILE A 179 2.24 -3.02 -8.28
N CYS A 180 2.47 -4.32 -8.39
CA CYS A 180 1.42 -5.33 -8.51
C CYS A 180 0.51 -5.35 -7.26
N ARG A 181 1.08 -5.34 -6.05
CA ARG A 181 0.31 -5.32 -4.80
C ARG A 181 -0.54 -4.06 -4.68
N ILE A 182 0.03 -2.87 -4.96
CA ILE A 182 -0.70 -1.59 -4.93
C ILE A 182 -1.86 -1.64 -5.92
N THR A 183 -1.58 -1.97 -7.19
CA THR A 183 -2.58 -1.96 -8.25
C THR A 183 -3.74 -2.91 -7.96
N ARG A 184 -3.44 -4.13 -7.53
CA ARG A 184 -4.45 -5.11 -7.13
C ARG A 184 -5.25 -4.65 -5.91
N GLY A 185 -4.54 -4.27 -4.84
CA GLY A 185 -5.18 -3.98 -3.56
C GLY A 185 -6.05 -2.73 -3.63
N ILE A 186 -5.63 -1.69 -4.33
CA ILE A 186 -6.42 -0.46 -4.47
C ILE A 186 -7.69 -0.69 -5.31
N LYS A 187 -7.60 -1.40 -6.43
CA LYS A 187 -8.76 -1.68 -7.30
C LYS A 187 -9.89 -2.47 -6.62
N THR A 188 -9.63 -3.10 -5.50
CA THR A 188 -10.59 -3.93 -4.78
C THR A 188 -10.76 -3.54 -3.32
N ALA A 189 -10.22 -2.39 -2.91
CA ALA A 189 -10.20 -1.95 -1.51
C ALA A 189 -11.60 -1.74 -0.97
N ARG A 190 -11.82 -2.23 0.26
CA ARG A 190 -13.03 -2.02 1.05
C ARG A 190 -12.67 -1.21 2.29
N LEU A 191 -13.14 0.03 2.34
CA LEU A 191 -12.82 0.97 3.41
C LEU A 191 -14.01 1.11 4.36
N GLY A 192 -13.75 1.12 5.66
CA GLY A 192 -14.77 1.34 6.68
C GLY A 192 -14.79 2.77 7.19
N MET A 193 -15.92 3.43 7.19
CA MET A 193 -16.12 4.74 7.84
C MET A 193 -17.00 4.57 9.08
N MET A 194 -16.42 4.80 10.26
CA MET A 194 -17.13 4.71 11.53
C MET A 194 -17.44 6.09 12.09
N GLY A 195 -18.72 6.42 12.13
CA GLY A 195 -19.21 7.71 12.57
C GLY A 195 -19.28 8.77 11.46
N ALA A 196 -19.47 10.03 11.85
CA ALA A 196 -19.58 11.16 10.94
C ALA A 196 -18.29 12.00 10.96
N ARG A 197 -17.99 12.64 9.84
CA ARG A 197 -16.92 13.64 9.79
C ARG A 197 -17.20 14.76 10.81
N PRO A 198 -16.23 15.14 11.65
CA PRO A 198 -16.39 16.29 12.53
C PRO A 198 -16.78 17.56 11.74
N GLU A 199 -17.74 18.36 12.24
CA GLU A 199 -18.38 19.44 11.50
C GLU A 199 -17.37 20.44 10.90
N ALA A 200 -16.42 20.91 11.72
CA ALA A 200 -15.43 21.91 11.32
C ALA A 200 -14.35 21.35 10.38
N PHE A 201 -14.24 20.02 10.25
CA PHE A 201 -13.10 19.36 9.58
C PHE A 201 -13.37 19.04 8.12
N LYS A 202 -13.66 20.09 7.33
CA LYS A 202 -14.00 19.96 5.90
C LYS A 202 -12.84 19.47 5.02
N THR A 203 -11.63 19.56 5.51
CA THR A 203 -10.42 19.19 4.76
C THR A 203 -10.39 17.70 4.36
N VAL A 204 -10.99 16.81 5.17
CA VAL A 204 -11.02 15.35 4.90
C VAL A 204 -12.24 14.89 4.09
N ARG A 205 -12.95 15.80 3.41
CA ARG A 205 -14.03 15.42 2.50
C ARG A 205 -13.47 14.66 1.31
N PHE A 206 -14.22 13.68 0.86
CA PHE A 206 -13.86 12.85 -0.30
C PHE A 206 -15.09 12.64 -1.20
N SER A 207 -14.86 12.19 -2.42
CA SER A 207 -15.91 11.80 -3.36
C SER A 207 -16.06 10.29 -3.37
N GLU A 208 -17.07 9.77 -2.69
CA GLU A 208 -17.41 8.35 -2.68
C GLU A 208 -17.67 7.83 -4.09
N LYS A 209 -18.32 8.64 -4.96
CA LYS A 209 -18.57 8.26 -6.36
C LYS A 209 -17.30 8.09 -7.20
N LEU A 210 -16.26 8.89 -6.94
CA LEU A 210 -14.97 8.71 -7.62
C LEU A 210 -14.26 7.45 -7.12
N LEU A 211 -14.41 7.11 -5.83
CA LEU A 211 -13.89 5.86 -5.27
C LEU A 211 -14.60 4.65 -5.88
N ASP A 212 -15.94 4.65 -5.96
CA ASP A 212 -16.72 3.60 -6.61
C ASP A 212 -16.29 3.37 -8.06
N GLN A 213 -16.08 4.45 -8.83
CA GLN A 213 -15.58 4.37 -10.20
C GLN A 213 -14.18 3.74 -10.29
N ALA A 214 -13.36 3.91 -9.26
CA ALA A 214 -12.04 3.30 -9.16
C ALA A 214 -12.07 1.85 -8.63
N GLY A 215 -13.26 1.32 -8.27
CA GLY A 215 -13.45 -0.01 -7.71
C GLY A 215 -13.31 -0.10 -6.19
N ILE A 216 -13.27 1.05 -5.50
CA ILE A 216 -13.10 1.15 -4.05
C ILE A 216 -14.46 1.37 -3.40
N SER A 217 -14.88 0.49 -2.48
CA SER A 217 -16.12 0.65 -1.72
C SER A 217 -15.87 1.28 -0.35
N VAL A 218 -16.87 2.05 0.13
CA VAL A 218 -16.87 2.62 1.48
C VAL A 218 -18.09 2.11 2.23
N GLU A 219 -17.84 1.33 3.30
CA GLU A 219 -18.87 0.82 4.19
C GLU A 219 -18.98 1.73 5.42
N THR A 220 -20.21 2.14 5.77
CA THR A 220 -20.42 3.08 6.87
C THR A 220 -21.15 2.44 8.03
N ILE A 221 -20.78 2.83 9.26
CA ILE A 221 -21.50 2.49 10.48
C ILE A 221 -21.68 3.72 11.34
N ASP A 222 -22.90 3.93 11.87
CA ASP A 222 -23.21 5.05 12.78
C ASP A 222 -22.68 4.77 14.19
N LEU A 223 -22.21 5.81 14.90
CA LEU A 223 -21.73 5.66 16.28
C LEU A 223 -22.82 5.17 17.25
N SER A 224 -24.08 5.47 17.01
CA SER A 224 -25.18 4.96 17.86
C SER A 224 -25.32 3.43 17.74
N GLU A 225 -25.09 2.87 16.54
CA GLU A 225 -25.04 1.42 16.36
C GLU A 225 -23.81 0.82 17.05
N VAL A 226 -22.64 1.47 16.94
CA VAL A 226 -21.40 1.05 17.63
C VAL A 226 -21.65 1.00 19.14
N PHE A 227 -22.21 2.06 19.74
CA PHE A 227 -22.50 2.11 21.17
C PHE A 227 -23.54 1.04 21.56
N GLY A 228 -24.58 0.85 20.76
CA GLY A 228 -25.56 -0.22 21.00
C GLY A 228 -24.97 -1.64 20.90
N ARG A 229 -23.93 -1.85 20.06
CA ARG A 229 -23.18 -3.13 20.04
C ARG A 229 -22.33 -3.29 21.30
N ILE A 230 -21.68 -2.21 21.77
CA ILE A 230 -20.87 -2.18 22.99
C ILE A 230 -21.70 -2.45 24.24
N GLU A 231 -22.89 -1.89 24.36
CA GLU A 231 -23.79 -2.09 25.51
C GLU A 231 -24.22 -3.55 25.73
N ARG A 232 -24.15 -4.36 24.66
CA ARG A 232 -24.45 -5.82 24.76
C ARG A 232 -23.29 -6.64 25.26
N LEU A 233 -22.09 -6.05 25.39
CA LEU A 233 -20.89 -6.74 25.87
C LEU A 233 -20.75 -6.59 27.38
N ASN A 234 -20.41 -7.69 28.04
CA ASN A 234 -20.09 -7.70 29.46
C ASN A 234 -18.56 -7.68 29.67
N ASP A 235 -18.12 -7.16 30.81
CA ASP A 235 -16.70 -7.15 31.16
C ASP A 235 -16.14 -8.59 31.33
N ASP A 236 -17.01 -9.53 31.61
CA ASP A 236 -16.67 -10.96 31.79
C ASP A 236 -16.61 -11.76 30.47
N ASP A 237 -17.02 -11.18 29.35
CA ASP A 237 -16.97 -11.84 28.04
C ASP A 237 -15.52 -12.16 27.64
N ALA A 238 -15.30 -13.37 27.11
CA ALA A 238 -13.96 -13.85 26.79
C ALA A 238 -13.22 -12.92 25.83
N LEU A 239 -13.90 -12.41 24.77
CA LEU A 239 -13.33 -11.50 23.81
C LEU A 239 -12.94 -10.14 24.43
N VAL A 240 -13.74 -9.65 25.39
CA VAL A 240 -13.45 -8.40 26.10
C VAL A 240 -12.21 -8.56 26.97
N LYS A 241 -12.09 -9.67 27.69
CA LYS A 241 -10.89 -9.99 28.51
C LYS A 241 -9.63 -10.14 27.66
N GLU A 242 -9.74 -10.82 26.52
CA GLU A 242 -8.64 -10.97 25.56
C GLU A 242 -8.19 -9.61 25.01
N LYS A 243 -9.14 -8.78 24.56
CA LYS A 243 -8.83 -7.43 24.03
C LYS A 243 -8.25 -6.53 25.14
N LEU A 244 -8.74 -6.60 26.37
CA LEU A 244 -8.20 -5.87 27.52
C LEU A 244 -6.72 -6.25 27.76
N SER A 245 -6.44 -7.54 27.79
CA SER A 245 -5.06 -8.04 27.92
C SER A 245 -4.16 -7.57 26.79
N ALA A 246 -4.68 -7.56 25.55
CA ALA A 246 -3.95 -7.07 24.38
C ALA A 246 -3.61 -5.58 24.49
N VAL A 247 -4.57 -4.73 24.92
CA VAL A 247 -4.35 -3.30 25.16
C VAL A 247 -3.27 -3.08 26.23
N GLN A 248 -3.36 -3.79 27.37
CA GLN A 248 -2.42 -3.70 28.47
C GLN A 248 -0.99 -4.15 28.10
N SER A 249 -0.88 -5.10 27.17
CA SER A 249 0.41 -5.58 26.66
C SER A 249 0.98 -4.70 25.55
N TYR A 250 0.14 -3.88 24.92
CA TYR A 250 0.53 -3.04 23.81
C TYR A 250 1.34 -1.81 24.21
N GLY A 251 1.02 -1.22 25.39
CA GLY A 251 1.69 -0.04 25.91
C GLY A 251 1.58 0.08 27.41
N GLN A 252 2.23 1.08 28.00
CA GLN A 252 2.18 1.40 29.44
C GLN A 252 0.83 2.02 29.77
N THR A 253 0.01 1.34 30.58
CA THR A 253 -1.35 1.75 30.96
C THR A 253 -1.50 2.17 32.42
N SER A 254 -0.40 2.38 33.15
CA SER A 254 -0.41 2.66 34.60
C SER A 254 -1.24 3.88 35.02
N ASN A 255 -1.40 4.84 34.12
CA ASN A 255 -2.20 6.05 34.37
C ASN A 255 -3.65 5.96 33.89
N VAL A 256 -4.02 4.88 33.18
CA VAL A 256 -5.34 4.74 32.58
C VAL A 256 -6.31 4.09 33.56
N PRO A 257 -7.46 4.74 33.87
CA PRO A 257 -8.46 4.16 34.76
C PRO A 257 -9.00 2.83 34.23
N ALA A 258 -9.30 1.89 35.14
CA ALA A 258 -9.84 0.56 34.76
C ALA A 258 -11.13 0.68 33.95
N THR A 259 -11.98 1.67 34.23
CA THR A 259 -13.20 1.95 33.46
C THR A 259 -12.91 2.36 32.01
N ALA A 260 -11.87 3.17 31.76
CA ALA A 260 -11.46 3.53 30.42
C ALA A 260 -10.87 2.32 29.67
N LEU A 261 -10.05 1.50 30.35
CA LEU A 261 -9.51 0.26 29.76
C LEU A 261 -10.62 -0.72 29.35
N SER A 262 -11.65 -0.90 30.22
CA SER A 262 -12.81 -1.74 29.89
C SER A 262 -13.56 -1.21 28.66
N ARG A 263 -13.81 0.11 28.60
CA ARG A 263 -14.44 0.75 27.42
C ARG A 263 -13.61 0.57 26.15
N MET A 264 -12.30 0.78 26.24
CA MET A 264 -11.39 0.53 25.12
C MET A 264 -11.47 -0.92 24.63
N ALA A 265 -11.47 -1.89 25.57
CA ALA A 265 -11.57 -3.30 25.21
C ALA A 265 -12.88 -3.63 24.48
N LYS A 266 -14.03 -3.16 24.99
CA LYS A 266 -15.34 -3.37 24.35
C LYS A 266 -15.42 -2.71 22.97
N PHE A 267 -14.92 -1.48 22.84
CA PHE A 267 -14.86 -0.81 21.53
C PHE A 267 -13.98 -1.59 20.55
N GLY A 268 -12.82 -2.09 21.00
CA GLY A 268 -11.92 -2.89 20.18
C GLY A 268 -12.56 -4.19 19.68
N VAL A 269 -13.36 -4.87 20.50
CA VAL A 269 -14.13 -6.08 20.11
C VAL A 269 -15.15 -5.74 19.02
N VAL A 270 -15.86 -4.61 19.16
CA VAL A 270 -16.84 -4.16 18.16
C VAL A 270 -16.15 -3.76 16.85
N LEU A 271 -15.04 -3.05 16.92
CA LEU A 271 -14.25 -2.64 15.74
C LEU A 271 -13.76 -3.87 14.96
N ASP A 272 -13.11 -4.81 15.62
CA ASP A 272 -12.59 -6.03 14.98
C ASP A 272 -13.71 -6.86 14.34
N GLY A 273 -14.84 -7.02 15.07
CA GLY A 273 -16.00 -7.73 14.57
C GLY A 273 -16.61 -7.08 13.33
N TRP A 274 -16.76 -5.75 13.35
CA TRP A 274 -17.28 -5.00 12.21
C TRP A 274 -16.35 -5.07 10.97
N MET A 275 -15.05 -4.97 11.19
CA MET A 275 -14.06 -5.12 10.11
C MET A 275 -14.14 -6.50 9.47
N ALA A 276 -14.25 -7.56 10.29
CA ALA A 276 -14.35 -8.93 9.82
C ALA A 276 -15.68 -9.21 9.08
N GLU A 277 -16.81 -8.74 9.64
CA GLU A 277 -18.15 -8.88 9.06
C GLU A 277 -18.25 -8.27 7.66
N ASN A 278 -17.54 -7.17 7.40
CA ASN A 278 -17.59 -6.41 6.15
C ASN A 278 -16.36 -6.60 5.27
N GLU A 279 -15.43 -7.46 5.66
CA GLU A 279 -14.17 -7.72 4.94
C GLU A 279 -13.39 -6.44 4.63
N LEU A 280 -13.27 -5.54 5.62
CA LEU A 280 -12.62 -4.24 5.45
C LEU A 280 -11.10 -4.36 5.42
N ASP A 281 -10.47 -3.64 4.50
CA ASP A 281 -9.01 -3.58 4.35
C ASP A 281 -8.38 -2.43 5.15
N ALA A 282 -9.16 -1.37 5.44
CA ALA A 282 -8.76 -0.23 6.25
C ALA A 282 -9.99 0.47 6.82
N THR A 283 -9.79 1.29 7.87
CA THR A 283 -10.87 2.05 8.51
C THR A 283 -10.51 3.51 8.68
N ALA A 284 -11.55 4.37 8.78
CA ALA A 284 -11.43 5.76 9.22
C ALA A 284 -12.48 6.03 10.30
N ILE A 285 -12.06 6.49 11.46
CA ILE A 285 -12.90 6.53 12.68
C ILE A 285 -13.10 7.98 13.14
N GLN A 286 -14.33 8.34 13.49
CA GLN A 286 -14.64 9.59 14.20
C GLN A 286 -14.04 9.54 15.60
N CYS A 287 -12.93 10.23 15.82
CA CYS A 287 -12.19 10.19 17.08
C CYS A 287 -12.55 11.33 18.06
N TRP A 288 -13.32 12.36 17.63
CA TRP A 288 -13.81 13.47 18.45
C TRP A 288 -15.07 14.11 17.83
N THR A 289 -16.04 14.72 18.57
CA THR A 289 -16.10 14.80 20.04
C THR A 289 -17.09 13.79 20.66
N SER A 290 -17.94 13.19 19.83
CA SER A 290 -19.01 12.28 20.28
C SER A 290 -18.50 11.08 21.07
N MET A 291 -17.33 10.54 20.73
CA MET A 291 -16.72 9.43 21.48
C MET A 291 -16.45 9.81 22.94
N GLN A 292 -15.99 11.05 23.19
CA GLN A 292 -15.70 11.53 24.54
C GLN A 292 -16.97 11.87 25.31
N GLU A 293 -17.92 12.55 24.67
CA GLU A 293 -19.15 13.01 25.31
C GLU A 293 -20.08 11.84 25.70
N TYR A 294 -20.22 10.87 24.84
CA TYR A 294 -21.19 9.79 24.99
C TYR A 294 -20.60 8.45 25.41
N PHE A 295 -19.30 8.24 25.19
CA PHE A 295 -18.66 6.97 25.52
C PHE A 295 -17.45 7.11 26.44
N GLY A 296 -16.79 8.27 26.46
CA GLY A 296 -15.74 8.64 27.44
C GLY A 296 -14.40 7.99 27.21
N ILE A 297 -13.95 7.82 25.97
CA ILE A 297 -12.59 7.46 25.56
C ILE A 297 -12.22 8.13 24.22
N VAL A 298 -10.93 8.08 23.86
CA VAL A 298 -10.45 8.26 22.47
C VAL A 298 -10.06 6.90 21.88
N PRO A 299 -10.31 6.63 20.59
CA PRO A 299 -10.07 5.32 19.97
C PRO A 299 -8.61 5.10 19.53
N CYS A 300 -7.73 6.06 19.74
CA CYS A 300 -6.39 6.15 19.13
C CYS A 300 -5.51 4.92 19.35
N THR A 301 -5.47 4.37 20.58
CA THR A 301 -4.69 3.14 20.85
C THR A 301 -5.19 1.95 20.03
N LEU A 302 -6.50 1.79 19.89
CA LEU A 302 -7.08 0.67 19.11
C LEU A 302 -6.81 0.83 17.62
N MET A 303 -6.84 2.06 17.12
CA MET A 303 -6.45 2.39 15.75
C MET A 303 -4.95 2.13 15.52
N SER A 304 -4.12 2.47 16.49
CA SER A 304 -2.69 2.14 16.50
C SER A 304 -2.46 0.63 16.43
N MET A 305 -3.15 -0.15 17.28
CA MET A 305 -3.08 -1.63 17.29
C MET A 305 -3.51 -2.22 15.94
N SER A 306 -4.60 -1.71 15.36
CA SER A 306 -5.11 -2.13 14.06
C SER A 306 -4.07 -1.86 12.97
N SER A 307 -3.54 -0.63 12.88
CA SER A 307 -2.51 -0.25 11.91
C SER A 307 -1.22 -1.06 12.08
N ASN A 308 -0.80 -1.31 13.33
CA ASN A 308 0.38 -2.13 13.63
C ASN A 308 0.21 -3.60 13.20
N SER A 309 -1.03 -4.08 13.14
CA SER A 309 -1.39 -5.41 12.63
C SER A 309 -1.71 -5.43 11.14
N LEU A 310 -1.25 -4.43 10.40
CA LEU A 310 -1.45 -4.27 8.96
C LEU A 310 -2.94 -4.14 8.55
N ASN A 311 -3.75 -3.52 9.42
CA ASN A 311 -5.12 -3.09 9.14
C ASN A 311 -5.20 -1.58 9.38
N PRO A 312 -4.88 -0.74 8.39
CA PRO A 312 -4.77 0.71 8.56
C PRO A 312 -6.03 1.35 9.15
N SER A 313 -5.84 2.29 10.09
CA SER A 313 -6.95 3.00 10.71
C SER A 313 -6.62 4.49 10.85
N ALA A 314 -7.32 5.33 10.09
CA ALA A 314 -7.14 6.77 10.04
C ALA A 314 -8.08 7.51 11.01
N CYS A 315 -7.63 8.64 11.56
CA CYS A 315 -8.44 9.53 12.39
C CYS A 315 -9.43 10.38 11.57
N GLU A 316 -10.36 11.03 12.26
CA GLU A 316 -11.27 12.07 11.75
C GLU A 316 -12.12 11.64 10.55
N THR A 317 -12.38 10.33 10.44
CA THR A 317 -13.05 9.75 9.26
C THR A 317 -12.35 10.10 7.94
N ASP A 318 -11.02 10.27 7.95
CA ASP A 318 -10.23 10.52 6.74
C ASP A 318 -10.09 9.23 5.90
N ILE A 319 -11.12 8.96 5.09
CA ILE A 319 -11.17 7.81 4.18
C ILE A 319 -10.00 7.83 3.19
N MET A 320 -9.64 9.01 2.68
CA MET A 320 -8.49 9.12 1.79
C MET A 320 -7.18 8.84 2.53
N GLY A 321 -7.08 9.24 3.80
CA GLY A 321 -5.95 8.87 4.67
C GLY A 321 -5.85 7.37 4.88
N ALA A 322 -6.96 6.68 5.15
CA ALA A 322 -7.00 5.21 5.27
C ALA A 322 -6.56 4.51 3.97
N LEU A 323 -7.02 5.00 2.81
CA LEU A 323 -6.60 4.50 1.49
C LEU A 323 -5.09 4.69 1.26
N VAL A 324 -4.56 5.85 1.65
CA VAL A 324 -3.12 6.15 1.53
C VAL A 324 -2.28 5.25 2.43
N MET A 325 -2.72 5.04 3.68
CA MET A 325 -2.06 4.10 4.60
C MET A 325 -2.03 2.69 4.01
N LEU A 326 -3.13 2.23 3.41
CA LEU A 326 -3.21 0.93 2.73
C LEU A 326 -2.25 0.88 1.54
N ALA A 327 -2.20 1.91 0.69
CA ALA A 327 -1.30 1.95 -0.48
C ALA A 327 0.18 1.80 -0.10
N LEU A 328 0.64 2.57 0.91
CA LEU A 328 2.03 2.49 1.38
C LEU A 328 2.34 1.16 2.07
N GLN A 329 1.39 0.60 2.81
CA GLN A 329 1.52 -0.73 3.40
C GLN A 329 1.64 -1.82 2.33
N LEU A 330 0.82 -1.78 1.28
CA LEU A 330 0.90 -2.70 0.14
C LEU A 330 2.24 -2.60 -0.59
N ALA A 331 2.80 -1.39 -0.68
CA ALA A 331 4.11 -1.17 -1.27
C ALA A 331 5.24 -1.82 -0.45
N SER A 332 5.22 -1.60 0.86
CA SER A 332 6.36 -1.89 1.75
C SER A 332 6.24 -3.17 2.56
N GLY A 333 5.01 -3.64 2.83
CA GLY A 333 4.74 -4.69 3.83
C GLY A 333 4.87 -4.23 5.29
N LYS A 334 5.06 -2.92 5.54
CA LYS A 334 5.21 -2.31 6.87
C LYS A 334 4.01 -1.45 7.25
N PRO A 335 3.72 -1.27 8.55
CA PRO A 335 2.68 -0.36 9.00
C PRO A 335 2.91 1.08 8.51
N SER A 336 1.82 1.79 8.24
CA SER A 336 1.84 3.20 7.85
C SER A 336 1.23 4.05 8.95
N ALA A 337 1.67 5.30 9.08
CA ALA A 337 1.19 6.26 10.04
C ALA A 337 0.61 7.51 9.35
N LEU A 338 -0.61 7.91 9.75
CA LEU A 338 -1.20 9.18 9.34
C LEU A 338 -0.69 10.28 10.28
N VAL A 339 -0.13 11.36 9.72
CA VAL A 339 0.40 12.50 10.45
C VAL A 339 0.03 13.82 9.75
N ASP A 340 0.19 14.92 10.46
CA ASP A 340 0.08 16.28 9.92
C ASP A 340 1.46 16.78 9.47
N TRP A 341 1.53 17.48 8.34
CA TRP A 341 2.56 18.46 8.14
C TRP A 341 2.31 19.61 9.14
N ASN A 342 3.07 19.66 10.24
CA ASN A 342 2.68 20.43 11.41
C ASN A 342 3.42 21.77 11.53
N ASN A 343 4.75 21.79 11.36
CA ASN A 343 5.51 23.02 11.53
C ASN A 343 6.84 22.99 10.79
N ASN A 344 7.43 24.16 10.54
CA ASN A 344 8.85 24.26 10.21
C ASN A 344 9.70 23.86 11.44
N TYR A 345 10.90 23.38 11.21
CA TYR A 345 11.86 23.11 12.29
C TYR A 345 13.00 24.13 12.27
N GLY A 346 12.91 25.16 13.10
CA GLY A 346 13.84 26.28 13.11
C GLY A 346 13.92 26.99 11.76
N ASP A 347 15.12 27.39 11.37
CA ASP A 347 15.40 28.12 10.12
C ASP A 347 15.88 27.20 8.98
N ASP A 348 15.94 25.87 9.19
CA ASP A 348 16.33 24.93 8.13
C ASP A 348 15.14 24.73 7.16
N PRO A 349 15.26 25.19 5.89
CA PRO A 349 14.14 25.13 4.95
C PRO A 349 13.74 23.71 4.52
N ASP A 350 14.60 22.72 4.74
CA ASP A 350 14.37 21.33 4.40
C ASP A 350 13.89 20.49 5.60
N LYS A 351 13.76 21.09 6.78
CA LYS A 351 13.27 20.41 7.98
C LYS A 351 11.89 20.86 8.39
N GLY A 352 11.09 19.88 8.85
CA GLY A 352 9.77 20.10 9.40
C GLY A 352 9.47 19.19 10.59
N VAL A 353 8.36 19.48 11.23
CA VAL A 353 7.77 18.64 12.28
C VAL A 353 6.55 17.96 11.69
N VAL A 354 6.45 16.65 11.90
CA VAL A 354 5.20 15.92 11.74
C VAL A 354 4.63 15.56 13.10
N PHE A 355 3.31 15.56 13.19
CA PHE A 355 2.61 15.34 14.45
C PHE A 355 1.24 14.69 14.21
N HIS A 356 0.77 13.92 15.18
CA HIS A 356 -0.64 13.53 15.29
C HIS A 356 -1.02 13.31 16.75
N CYS A 357 -2.29 13.36 17.08
CA CYS A 357 -2.81 13.43 18.46
C CYS A 357 -2.83 12.21 19.38
N SER A 358 -2.68 10.93 19.19
CA SER A 358 -1.99 10.09 18.27
C SER A 358 -2.60 8.69 18.18
N ASN A 359 -2.53 8.12 16.99
CA ASN A 359 -2.95 6.75 16.70
C ASN A 359 -1.88 5.98 15.90
N LEU A 360 -0.63 6.42 15.96
CA LEU A 360 0.46 5.86 15.17
C LEU A 360 0.75 4.42 15.61
N PRO A 361 1.06 3.49 14.66
CA PRO A 361 1.45 2.13 15.02
C PRO A 361 2.71 2.13 15.87
N LYS A 362 2.79 1.26 16.89
CA LYS A 362 3.93 1.27 17.83
C LYS A 362 5.26 0.93 17.15
N GLU A 363 5.25 0.19 16.04
CA GLU A 363 6.46 -0.18 15.30
C GLU A 363 7.24 1.04 14.77
N VAL A 364 6.59 2.19 14.58
CA VAL A 364 7.26 3.41 14.13
C VAL A 364 7.93 4.19 15.25
N PHE A 365 7.67 3.86 16.52
CA PHE A 365 8.22 4.59 17.66
C PHE A 365 9.63 4.12 18.04
N ILE A 366 10.38 5.00 18.68
CA ILE A 366 11.69 4.65 19.29
C ILE A 366 11.49 3.67 20.44
N ASP A 367 10.45 3.88 21.27
CA ASP A 367 10.16 3.04 22.42
C ASP A 367 9.33 1.83 22.05
N GLU A 368 9.82 0.64 22.36
CA GLU A 368 9.11 -0.63 22.12
C GLU A 368 7.78 -0.72 22.91
N ILE A 369 7.68 -0.02 24.03
CA ILE A 369 6.49 0.03 24.89
C ILE A 369 6.05 1.49 25.07
N PRO A 370 5.26 2.03 24.13
CA PRO A 370 4.79 3.42 24.18
C PRO A 370 3.85 3.66 25.37
N VAL A 371 3.67 4.91 25.74
CA VAL A 371 2.76 5.30 26.83
C VAL A 371 1.34 5.46 26.29
N ILE A 372 0.36 4.84 26.99
CA ILE A 372 -1.07 5.07 26.77
C ILE A 372 -1.59 5.97 27.88
N ASP A 373 -2.15 7.13 27.51
CA ASP A 373 -2.65 8.13 28.47
C ASP A 373 -3.86 8.87 27.83
N TYR A 374 -4.24 10.01 28.42
CA TYR A 374 -5.33 10.84 27.91
C TYR A 374 -4.83 11.76 26.77
N GLN A 375 -5.71 12.09 25.85
CA GLN A 375 -5.42 13.01 24.76
C GLN A 375 -5.49 14.46 25.24
N GLU A 376 -4.36 15.19 25.23
CA GLU A 376 -4.20 16.49 25.90
C GLU A 376 -5.06 17.61 25.28
N ILE A 377 -5.19 17.66 23.95
CA ILE A 377 -5.98 18.70 23.27
C ILE A 377 -7.46 18.58 23.62
N ILE A 378 -8.00 17.35 23.55
CA ILE A 378 -9.41 17.07 23.86
C ILE A 378 -9.69 17.27 25.36
N ALA A 379 -8.77 16.85 26.21
CA ALA A 379 -8.89 17.01 27.65
C ALA A 379 -9.03 18.47 28.09
N GLY A 380 -8.44 19.40 27.34
CA GLY A 380 -8.57 20.85 27.59
C GLY A 380 -10.01 21.36 27.49
N SER A 381 -10.87 20.72 26.70
CA SER A 381 -12.28 21.12 26.49
C SER A 381 -13.29 20.15 27.12
N LEU A 382 -13.05 18.85 27.08
CA LEU A 382 -14.01 17.81 27.50
C LEU A 382 -13.63 17.10 28.82
N GLY A 383 -12.47 17.46 29.37
CA GLY A 383 -11.94 16.86 30.60
C GLY A 383 -11.12 15.59 30.39
N LYS A 384 -10.20 15.36 31.30
CA LYS A 384 -9.26 14.22 31.26
C LYS A 384 -9.97 12.87 31.31
N GLU A 385 -10.99 12.75 32.16
CA GLU A 385 -11.70 11.49 32.40
C GLU A 385 -12.37 10.90 31.15
N SER A 386 -12.72 11.73 30.20
CA SER A 386 -13.35 11.34 28.93
C SER A 386 -12.34 11.15 27.78
N SER A 387 -11.06 11.37 28.01
CA SER A 387 -10.06 11.52 26.94
C SER A 387 -8.94 10.47 26.96
N PHE A 388 -9.05 9.42 27.79
CA PHE A 388 -8.07 8.33 27.83
C PHE A 388 -8.13 7.47 26.58
N GLY A 389 -6.97 6.96 26.13
CA GLY A 389 -6.82 6.04 25.00
C GLY A 389 -5.92 6.58 23.87
N ALA A 390 -5.23 7.69 24.06
CA ALA A 390 -4.16 8.15 23.16
C ALA A 390 -2.88 7.34 23.40
N ILE A 391 -2.06 7.16 22.36
CA ILE A 391 -0.77 6.51 22.44
C ILE A 391 0.34 7.48 22.07
N TYR A 392 1.37 7.56 22.89
CA TYR A 392 2.43 8.56 22.79
C TYR A 392 3.76 7.92 22.44
N GLY A 393 4.45 8.55 21.50
CA GLY A 393 5.79 8.13 21.12
C GLY A 393 6.44 9.05 20.09
N ARG A 394 7.76 9.10 20.15
CA ARG A 394 8.57 9.74 19.12
C ARG A 394 8.83 8.73 17.99
N ILE A 395 8.67 9.16 16.74
CA ILE A 395 8.99 8.34 15.57
C ILE A 395 10.52 8.16 15.49
N SER A 396 10.95 6.93 15.21
CA SER A 396 12.35 6.54 15.09
C SER A 396 13.04 7.17 13.87
N GLU A 397 14.37 7.32 13.97
CA GLU A 397 15.19 7.82 12.86
C GLU A 397 15.32 6.78 11.76
N ASP A 398 14.58 6.97 10.65
CA ASP A 398 14.61 6.09 9.48
C ASP A 398 14.31 6.89 8.20
N PRO A 399 14.78 6.40 7.02
CA PRO A 399 14.23 6.85 5.75
C PRO A 399 12.73 6.53 5.66
N PHE A 400 11.97 7.39 5.02
CA PHE A 400 10.54 7.17 4.85
C PHE A 400 10.05 7.63 3.48
N THR A 401 8.95 7.04 3.03
CA THR A 401 8.12 7.55 1.94
C THR A 401 6.92 8.28 2.54
N TYR A 402 6.56 9.43 1.99
CA TYR A 402 5.31 10.11 2.27
C TYR A 402 4.40 10.11 1.04
N LEU A 403 3.10 10.06 1.29
CA LEU A 403 2.08 10.01 0.24
C LEU A 403 0.81 10.71 0.72
N ARG A 404 0.15 11.42 -0.18
CA ARG A 404 -1.25 11.82 -0.06
C ARG A 404 -1.98 11.56 -1.36
N ILE A 405 -3.16 10.94 -1.26
CA ILE A 405 -4.13 10.79 -2.34
C ILE A 405 -5.36 11.62 -1.97
N SER A 406 -5.94 12.31 -2.93
CA SER A 406 -7.09 13.17 -2.71
C SER A 406 -8.06 13.09 -3.90
N THR A 407 -9.35 13.24 -3.64
CA THR A 407 -10.35 13.41 -4.70
C THR A 407 -10.46 14.90 -5.08
N ASP A 408 -10.57 15.16 -6.38
CA ASP A 408 -10.80 16.48 -6.94
C ASP A 408 -12.14 16.46 -7.68
N ASP A 409 -13.20 16.83 -6.97
CA ASP A 409 -14.57 16.78 -7.48
C ASP A 409 -14.81 17.76 -8.65
N PHE A 410 -14.07 18.88 -8.69
CA PHE A 410 -14.16 19.85 -9.78
C PHE A 410 -13.52 19.30 -11.06
N ALA A 411 -12.42 18.58 -10.93
CA ALA A 411 -11.75 17.95 -12.05
C ALA A 411 -12.28 16.55 -12.37
N GLY A 412 -13.13 15.98 -11.50
CA GLY A 412 -13.66 14.63 -11.64
C GLY A 412 -12.59 13.55 -11.62
N LYS A 413 -11.56 13.69 -10.78
CA LYS A 413 -10.40 12.77 -10.75
C LYS A 413 -9.86 12.55 -9.34
N ILE A 414 -9.11 11.47 -9.19
CA ILE A 414 -8.24 11.21 -8.04
C ILE A 414 -6.84 11.70 -8.42
N LYS A 415 -6.14 12.34 -7.49
CA LYS A 415 -4.79 12.88 -7.67
C LYS A 415 -3.92 12.58 -6.45
N ALA A 416 -2.60 12.60 -6.61
CA ALA A 416 -1.67 12.31 -5.52
C ALA A 416 -0.40 13.16 -5.56
N TYR A 417 0.31 13.20 -4.44
CA TYR A 417 1.73 13.52 -4.39
C TYR A 417 2.48 12.49 -3.54
N VAL A 418 3.71 12.18 -3.93
CA VAL A 418 4.58 11.22 -3.27
C VAL A 418 6.01 11.74 -3.25
N GLY A 419 6.78 11.36 -2.25
CA GLY A 419 8.22 11.62 -2.19
C GLY A 419 8.87 10.90 -1.02
N GLU A 420 10.15 11.15 -0.82
CA GLU A 420 10.94 10.50 0.23
C GLU A 420 11.62 11.55 1.11
N GLY A 421 11.85 11.16 2.35
CA GLY A 421 12.54 11.96 3.34
C GLY A 421 13.20 11.07 4.38
N ARG A 422 13.67 11.69 5.46
CA ARG A 422 14.27 10.99 6.59
C ARG A 422 13.80 11.58 7.90
N PHE A 423 13.37 10.75 8.84
CA PHE A 423 13.22 11.13 10.23
C PHE A 423 14.60 11.38 10.85
N THR A 424 14.68 12.35 11.74
CA THR A 424 15.94 12.77 12.38
C THR A 424 15.83 12.75 13.91
N ASN A 425 16.97 12.72 14.60
CA ASN A 425 17.03 12.78 16.05
C ASN A 425 17.08 14.21 16.60
N ASP A 426 16.76 15.23 15.79
CA ASP A 426 16.72 16.62 16.25
C ASP A 426 15.77 16.79 17.45
N PRO A 427 16.15 17.53 18.50
CA PRO A 427 15.37 17.61 19.72
C PRO A 427 14.04 18.33 19.53
N ILE A 428 12.98 17.75 20.09
CA ILE A 428 11.64 18.34 20.12
C ILE A 428 10.93 17.91 21.40
N GLN A 429 10.16 18.82 21.99
CA GLN A 429 9.31 18.55 23.15
C GLN A 429 7.86 18.80 22.79
N THR A 430 7.08 17.74 22.78
CA THR A 430 5.63 17.76 22.53
C THR A 430 5.01 16.46 23.03
N PHE A 431 3.71 16.32 22.91
CA PHE A 431 2.93 15.12 23.22
C PHE A 431 2.48 14.43 21.91
N GLY A 432 1.71 13.37 22.03
CA GLY A 432 1.16 12.64 20.88
C GLY A 432 2.19 11.78 20.16
N GLY A 433 1.98 11.55 18.87
CA GLY A 433 2.93 10.91 17.96
C GLY A 433 3.64 11.97 17.12
N TYR A 434 4.96 12.02 17.16
CA TYR A 434 5.70 13.12 16.57
C TYR A 434 7.09 12.73 16.05
N GLY A 435 7.61 13.55 15.14
CA GLY A 435 8.98 13.43 14.65
C GLY A 435 9.46 14.68 13.94
N VAL A 436 10.78 14.85 13.88
CA VAL A 436 11.40 15.84 13.00
C VAL A 436 11.82 15.15 11.72
N VAL A 437 11.48 15.75 10.59
CA VAL A 437 11.77 15.22 9.27
C VAL A 437 12.71 16.14 8.50
N ARG A 438 13.53 15.55 7.64
CA ARG A 438 14.22 16.24 6.56
C ARG A 438 13.63 15.75 5.23
N VAL A 439 13.12 16.70 4.45
CA VAL A 439 12.60 16.48 3.10
C VAL A 439 13.31 17.45 2.15
N PRO A 440 13.99 16.97 1.10
CA PRO A 440 14.64 17.87 0.15
C PRO A 440 13.64 18.86 -0.46
N ARG A 441 14.00 20.14 -0.55
CA ARG A 441 13.12 21.20 -1.10
C ARG A 441 11.73 21.25 -0.42
N PHE A 442 11.68 21.10 0.90
CA PHE A 442 10.43 20.97 1.65
C PHE A 442 9.49 22.17 1.46
N GLN A 443 10.03 23.40 1.39
CA GLN A 443 9.20 24.59 1.15
C GLN A 443 8.52 24.58 -0.23
N GLU A 444 9.15 24.00 -1.24
CA GLU A 444 8.52 23.81 -2.57
C GLU A 444 7.37 22.80 -2.50
N LEU A 445 7.56 21.71 -1.75
CA LEU A 445 6.50 20.73 -1.49
C LEU A 445 5.31 21.37 -0.79
N LEU A 446 5.52 22.13 0.28
CA LEU A 446 4.45 22.81 1.01
C LEU A 446 3.69 23.79 0.12
N ALA A 447 4.42 24.55 -0.70
CA ALA A 447 3.81 25.44 -1.70
C ALA A 447 2.98 24.68 -2.73
N TYR A 448 3.46 23.51 -3.18
CA TYR A 448 2.73 22.62 -4.09
C TYR A 448 1.43 22.11 -3.44
N ILE A 449 1.50 21.61 -2.21
CA ILE A 449 0.35 21.12 -1.41
C ILE A 449 -0.72 22.21 -1.34
N CYS A 450 -0.35 23.40 -0.90
CA CYS A 450 -1.28 24.53 -0.75
C CYS A 450 -1.93 24.97 -2.07
N LYS A 451 -1.13 25.12 -3.13
CA LYS A 451 -1.62 25.60 -4.44
C LYS A 451 -2.48 24.58 -5.17
N ASN A 452 -2.31 23.28 -4.89
CA ASN A 452 -3.08 22.22 -5.51
C ASN A 452 -4.22 21.70 -4.64
N GLY A 453 -4.47 22.32 -3.47
CA GLY A 453 -5.62 22.03 -2.62
C GLY A 453 -5.57 20.64 -2.01
N TYR A 454 -4.39 20.20 -1.58
CA TYR A 454 -4.26 18.99 -0.77
C TYR A 454 -4.49 19.28 0.70
N GLU A 455 -4.83 18.25 1.43
CA GLU A 455 -5.03 18.25 2.88
C GLU A 455 -3.69 18.39 3.62
N HIS A 456 -3.73 18.81 4.89
CA HIS A 456 -2.54 18.82 5.77
C HIS A 456 -2.16 17.44 6.28
N HIS A 457 -3.10 16.47 6.26
CA HIS A 457 -2.81 15.08 6.53
C HIS A 457 -1.91 14.49 5.45
N VAL A 458 -0.90 13.77 5.88
CA VAL A 458 0.00 12.98 5.04
C VAL A 458 0.24 11.62 5.69
N THR A 459 0.40 10.60 4.91
CA THR A 459 0.80 9.29 5.43
C THR A 459 2.29 9.09 5.23
N VAL A 460 2.94 8.55 6.25
CA VAL A 460 4.36 8.17 6.24
C VAL A 460 4.52 6.68 6.46
N ASN A 461 5.54 6.10 5.83
CA ASN A 461 5.91 4.69 5.97
C ASN A 461 7.43 4.58 5.95
N GLN A 462 8.02 3.86 6.92
CA GLN A 462 9.47 3.71 7.07
C GLN A 462 10.05 2.71 6.06
N ALA A 463 9.89 3.04 4.78
CA ALA A 463 10.46 2.35 3.62
C ALA A 463 10.69 3.37 2.49
N GLN A 464 11.53 3.03 1.54
CA GLN A 464 11.78 3.81 0.33
C GLN A 464 11.06 3.16 -0.86
N VAL A 465 9.81 3.56 -1.11
CA VAL A 465 8.92 2.94 -2.10
C VAL A 465 8.23 3.98 -3.01
N ALA A 466 8.67 5.24 -2.97
CA ALA A 466 8.03 6.33 -3.73
C ALA A 466 7.98 6.05 -5.23
N ALA A 467 9.04 5.49 -5.81
CA ALA A 467 9.08 5.16 -7.24
C ALA A 467 8.04 4.09 -7.63
N ALA A 468 7.84 3.07 -6.79
CA ALA A 468 6.83 2.04 -7.04
C ALA A 468 5.41 2.60 -6.89
N VAL A 469 5.18 3.46 -5.90
CA VAL A 469 3.90 4.13 -5.68
C VAL A 469 3.56 5.06 -6.84
N ASP A 470 4.49 5.93 -7.24
CA ASP A 470 4.32 6.84 -8.37
C ASP A 470 3.93 6.07 -9.64
N GLU A 471 4.67 5.01 -9.97
CA GLU A 471 4.39 4.21 -11.15
C GLU A 471 3.06 3.48 -11.08
N ALA A 472 2.69 2.91 -9.94
CA ALA A 472 1.40 2.25 -9.75
C ALA A 472 0.23 3.24 -9.96
N LEU A 473 0.31 4.42 -9.34
CA LEU A 473 -0.75 5.43 -9.42
C LEU A 473 -0.84 6.07 -10.81
N ASN A 474 0.27 6.56 -11.36
CA ASN A 474 0.28 7.23 -12.66
C ASN A 474 0.03 6.28 -13.83
N THR A 475 0.73 5.12 -13.84
CA THR A 475 0.72 4.24 -15.01
C THR A 475 -0.47 3.30 -15.02
N TYR A 476 -0.86 2.73 -13.87
CA TYR A 476 -1.84 1.64 -13.83
C TYR A 476 -3.20 2.02 -13.25
N LEU A 477 -3.28 3.10 -12.45
CA LEU A 477 -4.53 3.59 -11.89
C LEU A 477 -5.05 4.88 -12.51
N ASP A 478 -4.32 5.51 -13.43
CA ASP A 478 -4.65 6.80 -14.06
C ASP A 478 -4.85 7.96 -13.05
N TRP A 479 -4.11 7.92 -11.95
CA TRP A 479 -4.16 8.95 -10.93
C TRP A 479 -2.96 9.89 -11.07
N PRO A 480 -3.13 11.11 -11.61
CA PRO A 480 -2.02 12.05 -11.75
C PRO A 480 -1.30 12.25 -10.43
N THR A 481 -0.04 11.87 -10.39
CA THR A 481 0.79 11.88 -9.19
C THR A 481 1.99 12.81 -9.39
N HIS A 482 2.18 13.74 -8.47
CA HIS A 482 3.38 14.57 -8.40
C HIS A 482 4.46 13.86 -7.58
N HIS A 483 5.50 13.38 -8.23
CA HIS A 483 6.66 12.80 -7.55
C HIS A 483 7.63 13.93 -7.19
N HIS A 484 7.66 14.32 -5.92
CA HIS A 484 8.60 15.29 -5.38
C HIS A 484 9.96 14.60 -5.16
N ARG A 485 11.00 15.09 -5.85
CA ARG A 485 12.35 14.50 -5.85
C ARG A 485 13.40 15.48 -5.38
#